data_746cd46bb33a883a032694e6b7e620bd
#
_entry.id   746cd46bb33a883a032694e6b7e620bd
#
_cell.length_a   1.000
_cell.length_b   1.000
_cell.length_c   1.000
_cell.angle_alpha   90.00
_cell.angle_beta   90.00
_cell.angle_gamma   90.00
#
_symmetry.space_group_name_H-M   'P 1'
#
loop_
_entity.id
_entity.type
_entity.pdbx_description
1 polymer ?
#
loop_
_entity_poly.entity_id
_entity_poly.type
_entity_poly.pdbx_seq_one_letter_code
_entity_poly.pdbx_strand_id
1 'polypeptide(L)'
;FFFFNDTATTEIYTLSLHDALPISKADEAYKATENSDVVVITSGIPRKPGMSRTDLIGVNSKIVKGVMDQALKHSPEAVFIIVSNPVDTLTYLALKDSGLPRNRVIGMSGLLDGSRFEYYLAQAIGCPVRDINAMVIGAHGDLMVPLTRFASYKGRPVTELLSEEKLAEIEHATQVGGGTLTSLLGTSAWYAPGTTAATMAEAIAKDSGLTISSICYLDGEYGEHDVCAGVPAVLGKGGIKEITVLDLNEKEQAMFDASVGSARETNAKLAEALK
;
A
#
# COMPACT_ATOMS: atom_id res chain seq x y z
N PHE A 1 -16.11 2.75 -0.31
CA PHE A 1 -15.52 3.63 -1.33
C PHE A 1 -15.30 5.00 -0.71
N PHE A 2 -14.11 5.57 -0.90
CA PHE A 2 -13.81 6.95 -0.52
C PHE A 2 -13.67 7.74 -1.82
N PHE A 3 -14.36 8.88 -1.91
CA PHE A 3 -14.28 9.79 -3.05
C PHE A 3 -13.70 11.11 -2.58
N PHE A 4 -12.72 11.63 -3.30
CA PHE A 4 -12.16 12.97 -3.09
C PHE A 4 -12.40 13.77 -4.35
N ASN A 5 -13.10 14.89 -4.23
CA ASN A 5 -13.33 15.83 -5.32
C ASN A 5 -12.82 17.22 -4.91
N ASP A 6 -12.05 17.85 -5.80
CA ASP A 6 -11.36 19.13 -5.57
C ASP A 6 -12.30 20.31 -5.78
N THR A 7 -13.32 20.47 -4.95
CA THR A 7 -14.06 21.72 -4.82
C THR A 7 -14.06 22.19 -3.36
N ALA A 8 -13.03 22.99 -3.04
CA ALA A 8 -12.97 24.05 -2.01
C ALA A 8 -13.39 23.74 -0.56
N THR A 9 -13.77 22.54 -0.18
CA THR A 9 -13.95 22.11 1.22
C THR A 9 -13.55 20.65 1.35
N THR A 10 -12.42 20.41 2.02
CA THR A 10 -11.96 19.06 2.36
C THR A 10 -12.93 18.45 3.38
N GLU A 11 -14.06 17.97 2.93
CA GLU A 11 -14.89 17.08 3.72
C GLU A 11 -14.46 15.65 3.39
N ILE A 12 -13.70 15.05 4.31
CA ILE A 12 -13.44 13.61 4.28
C ILE A 12 -14.75 12.95 4.71
N TYR A 13 -15.56 12.52 3.74
CA TYR A 13 -16.71 11.70 4.03
C TYR A 13 -16.22 10.28 4.35
N THR A 14 -16.03 10.01 5.62
CA THR A 14 -16.03 8.64 6.11
C THR A 14 -17.47 8.18 6.08
N LEU A 15 -17.88 7.54 4.97
CA LEU A 15 -19.14 6.78 5.00
C LEU A 15 -18.95 5.68 6.04
N SER A 16 -19.65 5.79 7.16
CA SER A 16 -19.76 4.66 8.07
C SER A 16 -20.40 3.50 7.31
N LEU A 17 -20.15 2.26 7.73
CA LEU A 17 -20.81 1.08 7.13
C LEU A 17 -22.35 1.18 7.15
N HIS A 18 -22.90 2.04 8.00
CA HIS A 18 -24.32 2.31 8.12
C HIS A 18 -24.85 3.30 7.07
N ASP A 19 -23.97 4.16 6.53
CA ASP A 19 -24.31 5.16 5.52
C ASP A 19 -23.94 4.69 4.09
N ALA A 20 -23.37 3.49 3.96
CA ALA A 20 -23.18 2.85 2.66
C ALA A 20 -24.57 2.62 2.05
N LEU A 21 -24.95 3.48 1.12
CA LEU A 21 -26.18 3.32 0.36
C LEU A 21 -26.19 1.91 -0.26
N PRO A 22 -27.26 1.12 -0.06
CA PRO A 22 -27.38 -0.15 -0.75
C PRO A 22 -27.40 0.14 -2.25
N ILE A 23 -26.32 -0.27 -2.92
CA ILE A 23 -26.17 -0.11 -4.36
C ILE A 23 -27.11 -1.12 -5.02
N SER A 24 -28.33 -0.68 -5.34
CA SER A 24 -29.36 -1.53 -5.92
C SER A 24 -29.13 -1.84 -7.40
N LYS A 25 -28.28 -1.03 -8.07
CA LYS A 25 -27.86 -1.23 -9.47
C LYS A 25 -26.41 -0.81 -9.61
N ALA A 26 -25.55 -1.74 -10.03
CA ALA A 26 -24.12 -1.53 -10.10
C ALA A 26 -23.71 -0.30 -10.94
N ASP A 27 -24.35 -0.12 -12.10
CA ASP A 27 -24.04 0.98 -13.03
C ASP A 27 -24.38 2.37 -12.46
N GLU A 28 -25.48 2.52 -11.74
CA GLU A 28 -25.87 3.79 -11.12
C GLU A 28 -24.93 4.17 -9.95
N ALA A 29 -24.41 3.17 -9.28
CA ALA A 29 -23.49 3.37 -8.16
C ALA A 29 -22.13 3.91 -8.62
N TYR A 30 -21.59 3.34 -9.70
CA TYR A 30 -20.33 3.81 -10.25
C TYR A 30 -20.44 5.20 -10.88
N LYS A 31 -21.63 5.62 -11.30
CA LYS A 31 -21.87 6.98 -11.75
C LYS A 31 -21.59 8.02 -10.67
N ALA A 32 -21.74 7.68 -9.39
CA ALA A 32 -21.36 8.56 -8.28
C ALA A 32 -19.83 8.82 -8.18
N THR A 33 -19.01 8.03 -8.90
CA THR A 33 -17.56 8.24 -8.99
C THR A 33 -17.15 9.16 -10.13
N GLU A 34 -18.10 9.74 -10.87
CA GLU A 34 -17.83 10.52 -12.06
C GLU A 34 -16.89 11.70 -11.75
N ASN A 35 -15.82 11.83 -12.55
CA ASN A 35 -14.80 12.87 -12.42
C ASN A 35 -14.05 12.88 -11.07
N SER A 36 -13.88 11.72 -10.44
CA SER A 36 -13.03 11.61 -9.25
C SER A 36 -11.56 11.83 -9.60
N ASP A 37 -10.83 12.58 -8.76
CA ASP A 37 -9.37 12.74 -8.86
C ASP A 37 -8.64 11.50 -8.36
N VAL A 38 -9.20 10.85 -7.33
CA VAL A 38 -8.61 9.65 -6.71
C VAL A 38 -9.70 8.61 -6.44
N VAL A 39 -9.42 7.36 -6.81
CA VAL A 39 -10.28 6.21 -6.52
C VAL A 39 -9.50 5.23 -5.63
N VAL A 40 -10.05 4.92 -4.46
CA VAL A 40 -9.44 3.96 -3.52
C VAL A 40 -10.19 2.63 -3.59
N ILE A 41 -9.51 1.57 -4.01
CA ILE A 41 -10.08 0.23 -4.14
C ILE A 41 -9.73 -0.61 -2.92
N THR A 42 -10.74 -0.88 -2.08
CA THR A 42 -10.63 -1.72 -0.88
C THR A 42 -11.37 -3.05 -1.03
N SER A 43 -11.97 -3.30 -2.20
CA SER A 43 -12.84 -4.44 -2.45
C SER A 43 -12.06 -5.75 -2.47
N GLY A 44 -12.57 -6.76 -1.80
CA GLY A 44 -11.96 -8.09 -1.77
C GLY A 44 -12.55 -8.92 -0.63
N ILE A 45 -12.23 -10.20 -0.64
CA ILE A 45 -12.56 -11.10 0.45
C ILE A 45 -11.33 -11.40 1.31
N PRO A 46 -11.47 -11.55 2.63
CA PRO A 46 -10.40 -12.06 3.47
C PRO A 46 -10.15 -13.55 3.17
N ARG A 47 -8.93 -14.01 3.47
CA ARG A 47 -8.60 -15.43 3.36
C ARG A 47 -9.47 -16.24 4.33
N LYS A 48 -10.18 -17.25 3.81
CA LYS A 48 -10.99 -18.16 4.61
C LYS A 48 -10.20 -19.43 4.97
N PRO A 49 -10.55 -20.12 6.07
CA PRO A 49 -9.97 -21.43 6.38
C PRO A 49 -10.12 -22.40 5.20
N GLY A 50 -9.04 -23.11 4.85
CA GLY A 50 -9.00 -24.03 3.71
C GLY A 50 -8.77 -23.39 2.34
N MET A 51 -8.79 -22.07 2.23
CA MET A 51 -8.50 -21.36 0.98
C MET A 51 -6.99 -21.25 0.76
N SER A 52 -6.53 -21.69 -0.40
CA SER A 52 -5.14 -21.50 -0.82
C SER A 52 -4.85 -20.00 -1.13
N ARG A 53 -3.56 -19.65 -1.18
CA ARG A 53 -3.16 -18.29 -1.61
C ARG A 53 -3.57 -18.03 -3.08
N THR A 54 -3.51 -19.03 -3.93
CA THR A 54 -3.91 -18.96 -5.33
C THR A 54 -5.41 -18.72 -5.50
N ASP A 55 -6.24 -19.41 -4.69
CA ASP A 55 -7.70 -19.19 -4.71
C ASP A 55 -8.06 -17.76 -4.31
N LEU A 56 -7.40 -17.23 -3.27
CA LEU A 56 -7.61 -15.85 -2.83
C LEU A 56 -7.24 -14.84 -3.93
N ILE A 57 -6.10 -15.06 -4.59
CA ILE A 57 -5.65 -14.22 -5.71
C ILE A 57 -6.68 -14.26 -6.83
N GLY A 58 -7.14 -15.45 -7.22
CA GLY A 58 -8.12 -15.62 -8.30
C GLY A 58 -9.46 -14.91 -8.04
N VAL A 59 -9.95 -14.96 -6.81
CA VAL A 59 -11.19 -14.25 -6.43
C VAL A 59 -10.98 -12.74 -6.38
N ASN A 60 -9.95 -12.26 -5.67
CA ASN A 60 -9.73 -10.83 -5.48
C ASN A 60 -9.32 -10.14 -6.79
N SER A 61 -8.63 -10.83 -7.67
CA SER A 61 -8.28 -10.31 -9.01
C SER A 61 -9.52 -9.98 -9.84
N LYS A 62 -10.50 -10.87 -9.85
CA LYS A 62 -11.77 -10.64 -10.56
C LYS A 62 -12.56 -9.48 -9.96
N ILE A 63 -12.55 -9.36 -8.63
CA ILE A 63 -13.21 -8.27 -7.92
C ILE A 63 -12.57 -6.93 -8.25
N VAL A 64 -11.23 -6.82 -8.06
CA VAL A 64 -10.49 -5.57 -8.30
C VAL A 64 -10.58 -5.15 -9.75
N LYS A 65 -10.41 -6.10 -10.71
CA LYS A 65 -10.59 -5.83 -12.13
C LYS A 65 -11.99 -5.29 -12.43
N GLY A 66 -13.04 -5.96 -11.98
CA GLY A 66 -14.42 -5.53 -12.22
C GLY A 66 -14.72 -4.15 -11.65
N VAL A 67 -14.22 -3.83 -10.44
CA VAL A 67 -14.38 -2.51 -9.83
C VAL A 67 -13.62 -1.45 -10.62
N MET A 68 -12.39 -1.74 -11.01
CA MET A 68 -11.54 -0.81 -11.77
C MET A 68 -12.12 -0.51 -13.16
N ASP A 69 -12.59 -1.54 -13.88
CA ASP A 69 -13.23 -1.40 -15.19
C ASP A 69 -14.46 -0.47 -15.15
N GLN A 70 -15.24 -0.55 -14.07
CA GLN A 70 -16.40 0.33 -13.89
C GLN A 70 -16.00 1.74 -13.50
N ALA A 71 -15.07 1.89 -12.54
CA ALA A 71 -14.61 3.20 -12.09
C ALA A 71 -13.94 3.99 -13.23
N LEU A 72 -13.16 3.33 -14.09
CA LEU A 72 -12.52 3.95 -15.26
C LEU A 72 -13.51 4.53 -16.27
N LYS A 73 -14.70 3.95 -16.43
CA LYS A 73 -15.74 4.50 -17.33
C LYS A 73 -16.21 5.88 -16.89
N HIS A 74 -16.23 6.13 -15.59
CA HIS A 74 -16.73 7.36 -15.00
C HIS A 74 -15.61 8.35 -14.60
N SER A 75 -14.42 7.83 -14.32
CA SER A 75 -13.26 8.63 -13.88
C SER A 75 -11.98 8.21 -14.61
N PRO A 76 -11.90 8.43 -15.93
CA PRO A 76 -10.78 7.98 -16.76
C PRO A 76 -9.46 8.68 -16.39
N GLU A 77 -9.51 9.86 -15.75
CA GLU A 77 -8.34 10.62 -15.34
C GLU A 77 -7.93 10.37 -13.87
N ALA A 78 -8.68 9.58 -13.13
CA ALA A 78 -8.38 9.33 -11.72
C ALA A 78 -7.05 8.62 -11.47
N VAL A 79 -6.46 8.86 -10.31
CA VAL A 79 -5.40 8.03 -9.74
C VAL A 79 -6.03 6.93 -8.92
N PHE A 80 -5.56 5.69 -9.10
CA PHE A 80 -6.09 4.53 -8.41
C PHE A 80 -5.16 4.09 -7.28
N ILE A 81 -5.70 4.02 -6.06
CA ILE A 81 -5.00 3.48 -4.89
C ILE A 81 -5.56 2.11 -4.56
N ILE A 82 -4.76 1.08 -4.71
CA ILE A 82 -5.13 -0.31 -4.41
C ILE A 82 -4.80 -0.61 -2.95
N VAL A 83 -5.80 -1.06 -2.19
CA VAL A 83 -5.67 -1.46 -0.77
C VAL A 83 -5.89 -2.96 -0.61
N SER A 84 -6.63 -3.56 -1.56
CA SER A 84 -6.98 -4.98 -1.55
C SER A 84 -5.75 -5.88 -1.60
N ASN A 85 -5.78 -6.99 -0.83
CA ASN A 85 -4.67 -7.95 -0.75
C ASN A 85 -4.88 -9.20 -1.64
N PRO A 86 -3.75 -9.75 -2.16
CA PRO A 86 -2.35 -9.31 -2.01
C PRO A 86 -2.04 -8.05 -2.83
N VAL A 87 -1.70 -6.96 -2.15
CA VAL A 87 -1.66 -5.62 -2.75
C VAL A 87 -0.63 -5.47 -3.87
N ASP A 88 0.55 -6.07 -3.75
CA ASP A 88 1.60 -6.00 -4.78
C ASP A 88 1.09 -6.58 -6.11
N THR A 89 0.53 -7.80 -6.04
CA THR A 89 -0.02 -8.52 -7.19
C THR A 89 -1.28 -7.84 -7.75
N LEU A 90 -2.15 -7.32 -6.90
CA LEU A 90 -3.37 -6.65 -7.36
C LEU A 90 -3.08 -5.26 -7.95
N THR A 91 -2.05 -4.56 -7.47
CA THR A 91 -1.56 -3.32 -8.10
C THR A 91 -0.95 -3.61 -9.47
N TYR A 92 -0.15 -4.68 -9.58
CA TYR A 92 0.41 -5.14 -10.84
C TYR A 92 -0.71 -5.48 -11.85
N LEU A 93 -1.70 -6.28 -11.44
CA LEU A 93 -2.85 -6.61 -12.26
C LEU A 93 -3.61 -5.36 -12.72
N ALA A 94 -3.93 -4.47 -11.77
CA ALA A 94 -4.67 -3.24 -12.03
C ALA A 94 -3.98 -2.37 -13.09
N LEU A 95 -2.65 -2.26 -12.99
CA LEU A 95 -1.84 -1.54 -13.98
C LEU A 95 -1.87 -2.22 -15.36
N LYS A 96 -1.59 -3.52 -15.41
CA LYS A 96 -1.51 -4.25 -16.69
C LYS A 96 -2.84 -4.34 -17.42
N ASP A 97 -3.92 -4.49 -16.69
CA ASP A 97 -5.27 -4.65 -17.25
C ASP A 97 -5.88 -3.32 -17.69
N SER A 98 -5.67 -2.25 -16.92
CA SER A 98 -6.24 -0.92 -17.23
C SER A 98 -5.54 -0.19 -18.38
N GLY A 99 -4.27 -0.53 -18.67
CA GLY A 99 -3.46 0.21 -19.62
C GLY A 99 -3.12 1.66 -19.20
N LEU A 100 -3.38 2.02 -17.96
CA LEU A 100 -3.02 3.34 -17.42
C LEU A 100 -1.49 3.51 -17.32
N PRO A 101 -0.99 4.74 -17.37
CA PRO A 101 0.41 5.00 -17.07
C PRO A 101 0.74 4.62 -15.62
N ARG A 102 1.95 4.10 -15.38
CA ARG A 102 2.36 3.53 -14.08
C ARG A 102 2.26 4.49 -12.90
N ASN A 103 2.33 5.78 -13.14
CA ASN A 103 2.19 6.80 -12.09
C ASN A 103 0.76 6.93 -11.55
N ARG A 104 -0.24 6.39 -12.23
CA ARG A 104 -1.65 6.51 -11.85
C ARG A 104 -2.21 5.28 -11.13
N VAL A 105 -1.44 4.21 -10.97
CA VAL A 105 -1.84 3.00 -10.25
C VAL A 105 -0.85 2.72 -9.14
N ILE A 106 -1.28 2.87 -7.90
CA ILE A 106 -0.44 2.86 -6.70
C ILE A 106 -1.04 1.88 -5.69
N GLY A 107 -0.21 1.07 -5.05
CA GLY A 107 -0.66 0.23 -3.94
C GLY A 107 -0.33 0.84 -2.58
N MET A 108 -1.21 0.65 -1.61
CA MET A 108 -1.05 1.11 -0.23
C MET A 108 -0.33 0.04 0.59
N SER A 109 0.87 0.36 1.12
CA SER A 109 1.58 -0.54 2.04
C SER A 109 2.56 0.18 2.96
N GLY A 110 3.67 0.66 2.43
CA GLY A 110 4.84 1.06 3.20
C GLY A 110 4.61 2.17 4.23
N LEU A 111 3.66 3.08 4.03
CA LEU A 111 3.27 4.05 5.06
C LEU A 111 2.58 3.35 6.24
N LEU A 112 1.73 2.35 5.97
CA LEU A 112 1.10 1.53 7.01
C LEU A 112 2.15 0.72 7.78
N ASP A 113 3.04 0.07 7.05
CA ASP A 113 4.07 -0.79 7.63
C ASP A 113 5.14 0.04 8.36
N GLY A 114 5.50 1.20 7.81
CA GLY A 114 6.37 2.20 8.42
C GLY A 114 5.83 2.71 9.75
N SER A 115 4.53 2.96 9.86
CA SER A 115 3.91 3.41 11.11
C SER A 115 4.00 2.36 12.23
N ARG A 116 3.98 1.06 11.90
CA ARG A 116 4.26 -0.01 12.87
C ARG A 116 5.72 0.00 13.30
N PHE A 117 6.62 0.17 12.36
CA PHE A 117 8.05 0.26 12.64
C PHE A 117 8.36 1.46 13.53
N GLU A 118 7.80 2.63 13.24
CA GLU A 118 7.89 3.84 14.07
C GLU A 118 7.36 3.61 15.48
N TYR A 119 6.22 2.91 15.60
CA TYR A 119 5.63 2.57 16.89
C TYR A 119 6.56 1.71 17.74
N TYR A 120 7.13 0.63 17.20
CA TYR A 120 8.03 -0.24 17.95
C TYR A 120 9.35 0.44 18.32
N LEU A 121 9.91 1.25 17.42
CA LEU A 121 11.08 2.09 17.71
C LEU A 121 10.79 3.09 18.84
N ALA A 122 9.66 3.78 18.78
CA ALA A 122 9.24 4.74 19.79
C ALA A 122 9.06 4.09 21.16
N GLN A 123 8.46 2.90 21.22
CA GLN A 123 8.32 2.11 22.45
C GLN A 123 9.69 1.74 23.04
N ALA A 124 10.63 1.29 22.22
CA ALA A 124 11.95 0.87 22.67
C ALA A 124 12.80 2.06 23.15
N ILE A 125 12.67 3.22 22.53
CA ILE A 125 13.40 4.46 22.89
C ILE A 125 12.72 5.18 24.06
N GLY A 126 11.41 4.98 24.26
CA GLY A 126 10.64 5.69 25.28
C GLY A 126 10.26 7.11 24.86
N CYS A 127 9.86 7.31 23.60
CA CYS A 127 9.56 8.61 23.02
C CYS A 127 8.21 8.65 22.30
N PRO A 128 7.68 9.84 21.97
CA PRO A 128 6.49 9.96 21.13
C PRO A 128 6.77 9.44 19.70
N VAL A 129 5.82 8.67 19.12
CA VAL A 129 5.92 8.12 17.77
C VAL A 129 6.20 9.20 16.72
N ARG A 130 5.56 10.37 16.84
CA ARG A 130 5.75 11.50 15.91
C ARG A 130 7.17 12.05 15.82
N ASP A 131 8.05 11.69 16.76
CA ASP A 131 9.45 12.12 16.79
C ASP A 131 10.39 11.09 16.12
N ILE A 132 9.84 9.93 15.70
CA ILE A 132 10.52 8.91 14.91
C ILE A 132 10.24 9.18 13.43
N ASN A 133 11.26 8.97 12.62
CA ASN A 133 11.16 8.89 11.18
C ASN A 133 11.72 7.54 10.74
N ALA A 134 10.90 6.70 10.15
CA ALA A 134 11.30 5.38 9.71
C ALA A 134 10.57 4.98 8.43
N MET A 135 11.13 4.01 7.71
CA MET A 135 10.61 3.58 6.43
C MET A 135 10.68 2.06 6.28
N VAL A 136 9.70 1.53 5.58
CA VAL A 136 9.63 0.12 5.15
C VAL A 136 9.49 0.08 3.63
N ILE A 137 10.27 -0.78 2.98
CA ILE A 137 10.21 -1.02 1.53
C ILE A 137 9.98 -2.51 1.21
N GLY A 138 9.93 -2.85 -0.07
CA GLY A 138 9.71 -4.22 -0.53
C GLY A 138 8.23 -4.59 -0.65
N ALA A 139 7.94 -5.87 -0.87
CA ALA A 139 6.59 -6.39 -0.98
C ALA A 139 5.87 -6.36 0.38
N HIS A 140 4.56 -6.10 0.35
CA HIS A 140 3.74 -6.08 1.56
C HIS A 140 3.52 -7.49 2.11
N GLY A 141 4.04 -7.77 3.29
CA GLY A 141 3.95 -9.06 3.99
C GLY A 141 5.21 -9.38 4.80
N ASP A 142 5.39 -10.65 5.13
CA ASP A 142 6.45 -11.11 6.05
C ASP A 142 7.88 -10.85 5.52
N LEU A 143 8.05 -10.56 4.24
CA LEU A 143 9.32 -10.22 3.60
C LEU A 143 9.51 -8.72 3.36
N MET A 144 8.68 -7.85 3.94
CA MET A 144 8.93 -6.42 3.93
C MET A 144 10.29 -6.08 4.56
N VAL A 145 10.89 -4.99 4.15
CA VAL A 145 12.24 -4.58 4.55
C VAL A 145 12.17 -3.29 5.37
N PRO A 146 12.13 -3.37 6.71
CA PRO A 146 12.30 -2.21 7.58
C PRO A 146 13.72 -1.67 7.44
N LEU A 147 13.86 -0.40 7.08
CA LEU A 147 15.16 0.22 6.82
C LEU A 147 15.71 0.89 8.09
N THR A 148 16.29 0.10 8.98
CA THR A 148 16.83 0.56 10.27
C THR A 148 17.91 1.63 10.12
N ARG A 149 18.76 1.53 9.10
CA ARG A 149 19.82 2.51 8.81
C ARG A 149 19.27 3.89 8.40
N PHE A 150 18.05 3.94 7.86
CA PHE A 150 17.36 5.17 7.48
C PHE A 150 16.43 5.68 8.59
N ALA A 151 16.30 4.93 9.70
CA ALA A 151 15.43 5.33 10.81
C ALA A 151 16.14 6.26 11.78
N SER A 152 15.42 7.27 12.29
CA SER A 152 15.97 8.26 13.21
C SER A 152 14.96 8.72 14.26
N TYR A 153 15.47 9.09 15.43
CA TYR A 153 14.78 9.83 16.48
C TYR A 153 15.32 11.25 16.53
N LYS A 154 14.52 12.23 16.18
CA LYS A 154 14.93 13.65 16.11
C LYS A 154 16.25 13.86 15.34
N GLY A 155 16.40 13.15 14.24
CA GLY A 155 17.57 13.22 13.39
C GLY A 155 18.79 12.41 13.86
N ARG A 156 18.74 11.74 15.03
CA ARG A 156 19.79 10.79 15.46
C ARG A 156 19.45 9.39 14.93
N PRO A 157 20.39 8.69 14.28
CA PRO A 157 20.18 7.31 13.84
C PRO A 157 19.76 6.39 14.99
N VAL A 158 18.75 5.55 14.79
CA VAL A 158 18.30 4.60 15.82
C VAL A 158 19.35 3.54 16.14
N THR A 159 20.27 3.29 15.22
CA THR A 159 21.44 2.41 15.39
C THR A 159 22.43 2.90 16.46
N GLU A 160 22.39 4.19 16.81
CA GLU A 160 23.17 4.75 17.92
C GLU A 160 22.42 4.67 19.27
N LEU A 161 21.14 4.36 19.25
CA LEU A 161 20.24 4.41 20.41
C LEU A 161 19.85 3.03 20.92
N LEU A 162 19.84 2.03 20.04
CA LEU A 162 19.38 0.66 20.33
C LEU A 162 20.45 -0.35 19.89
N SER A 163 20.53 -1.49 20.59
CA SER A 163 21.44 -2.57 20.21
C SER A 163 20.94 -3.27 18.93
N GLU A 164 21.86 -3.96 18.23
CA GLU A 164 21.54 -4.73 17.02
C GLU A 164 20.48 -5.80 17.30
N GLU A 165 20.55 -6.48 18.46
CA GLU A 165 19.55 -7.49 18.86
C GLU A 165 18.18 -6.86 19.02
N LYS A 166 18.10 -5.65 19.64
CA LYS A 166 16.84 -4.94 19.83
C LYS A 166 16.25 -4.45 18.50
N LEU A 167 17.08 -3.98 17.60
CA LEU A 167 16.67 -3.59 16.26
C LEU A 167 16.14 -4.80 15.47
N ALA A 168 16.79 -5.96 15.54
CA ALA A 168 16.32 -7.19 14.89
C ALA A 168 14.97 -7.68 15.45
N GLU A 169 14.74 -7.57 16.76
CA GLU A 169 13.43 -7.85 17.37
C GLU A 169 12.33 -6.92 16.80
N ILE A 170 12.64 -5.63 16.65
CA ILE A 170 11.72 -4.62 16.14
C ILE A 170 11.43 -4.85 14.66
N GLU A 171 12.44 -5.15 13.84
CA GLU A 171 12.27 -5.51 12.43
C GLU A 171 11.32 -6.70 12.29
N HIS A 172 11.56 -7.76 13.05
CA HIS A 172 10.68 -8.94 13.02
C HIS A 172 9.25 -8.63 13.50
N ALA A 173 9.09 -7.87 14.58
CA ALA A 173 7.77 -7.46 15.07
C ALA A 173 7.00 -6.63 14.03
N THR A 174 7.70 -5.80 13.27
CA THR A 174 7.12 -5.01 12.17
C THR A 174 6.61 -5.93 11.06
N GLN A 175 7.41 -6.91 10.64
CA GLN A 175 7.09 -7.86 9.58
C GLN A 175 5.85 -8.69 9.91
N VAL A 176 5.76 -9.23 11.13
CA VAL A 176 4.64 -10.10 11.55
C VAL A 176 3.44 -9.33 12.11
N GLY A 177 3.57 -8.03 12.33
CA GLY A 177 2.60 -7.20 13.05
C GLY A 177 1.19 -7.20 12.45
N GLY A 178 1.07 -7.29 11.12
CA GLY A 178 -0.22 -7.39 10.42
C GLY A 178 -0.95 -8.70 10.74
N GLY A 179 -0.24 -9.81 10.70
CA GLY A 179 -0.77 -11.14 11.05
C GLY A 179 -1.16 -11.22 12.54
N THR A 180 -0.31 -10.69 13.41
CA THR A 180 -0.57 -10.62 14.86
C THR A 180 -1.86 -9.86 15.16
N LEU A 181 -2.03 -8.68 14.57
CA LEU A 181 -3.24 -7.87 14.75
C LEU A 181 -4.50 -8.58 14.22
N THR A 182 -4.40 -9.21 13.05
CA THR A 182 -5.50 -10.00 12.47
C THR A 182 -5.90 -11.16 13.38
N SER A 183 -4.94 -11.84 13.99
CA SER A 183 -5.19 -12.92 14.93
C SER A 183 -5.89 -12.45 16.21
N LEU A 184 -5.53 -11.27 16.70
CA LEU A 184 -6.13 -10.67 17.90
C LEU A 184 -7.55 -10.13 17.65
N LEU A 185 -7.78 -9.53 16.49
CA LEU A 185 -9.07 -8.93 16.13
C LEU A 185 -10.07 -9.93 15.53
N GLY A 186 -9.61 -11.09 15.05
CA GLY A 186 -10.40 -12.04 14.27
C GLY A 186 -10.76 -11.55 12.86
N THR A 187 -10.23 -10.40 12.45
CA THR A 187 -10.44 -9.77 11.13
C THR A 187 -9.25 -8.88 10.78
N SER A 188 -9.18 -8.46 9.51
CA SER A 188 -8.19 -7.47 9.08
C SER A 188 -8.38 -6.13 9.78
N ALA A 189 -7.28 -5.43 10.06
CA ALA A 189 -7.33 -4.06 10.57
C ALA A 189 -7.98 -3.12 9.53
N TRP A 190 -8.67 -2.08 9.97
CA TRP A 190 -9.28 -1.07 9.09
C TRP A 190 -8.91 0.37 9.42
N TYR A 191 -8.67 0.73 10.69
CA TYR A 191 -8.35 2.11 11.07
C TYR A 191 -7.04 2.61 10.45
N ALA A 192 -5.94 1.91 10.67
CA ALA A 192 -4.64 2.29 10.12
C ALA A 192 -4.61 2.24 8.59
N PRO A 193 -5.12 1.19 7.91
CA PRO A 193 -5.26 1.20 6.45
C PRO A 193 -6.13 2.36 5.94
N GLY A 194 -7.23 2.68 6.60
CA GLY A 194 -8.09 3.81 6.23
C GLY A 194 -7.38 5.16 6.34
N THR A 195 -6.66 5.39 7.45
CA THR A 195 -5.85 6.60 7.64
C THR A 195 -4.75 6.70 6.60
N THR A 196 -4.05 5.61 6.31
CA THR A 196 -2.99 5.58 5.30
C THR A 196 -3.52 5.90 3.90
N ALA A 197 -4.62 5.28 3.50
CA ALA A 197 -5.25 5.55 2.21
C ALA A 197 -5.74 7.00 2.11
N ALA A 198 -6.29 7.57 3.19
CA ALA A 198 -6.68 8.96 3.25
C ALA A 198 -5.47 9.91 3.11
N THR A 199 -4.36 9.63 3.79
CA THR A 199 -3.12 10.41 3.66
C THR A 199 -2.58 10.39 2.23
N MET A 200 -2.58 9.23 1.58
CA MET A 200 -2.15 9.11 0.18
C MET A 200 -3.08 9.90 -0.76
N ALA A 201 -4.39 9.76 -0.60
CA ALA A 201 -5.37 10.49 -1.38
C ALA A 201 -5.26 12.01 -1.18
N GLU A 202 -5.07 12.47 0.05
CA GLU A 202 -4.84 13.87 0.38
C GLU A 202 -3.55 14.41 -0.29
N ALA A 203 -2.47 13.62 -0.27
CA ALA A 203 -1.20 14.00 -0.89
C ALA A 203 -1.37 14.21 -2.41
N ILE A 204 -2.16 13.38 -3.06
CA ILE A 204 -2.47 13.49 -4.50
C ILE A 204 -3.39 14.69 -4.76
N ALA A 205 -4.50 14.79 -4.04
CA ALA A 205 -5.50 15.85 -4.25
C ALA A 205 -4.94 17.25 -4.00
N LYS A 206 -4.09 17.41 -2.97
CA LYS A 206 -3.46 18.69 -2.61
C LYS A 206 -2.15 18.97 -3.34
N ASP A 207 -1.70 18.08 -4.21
CA ASP A 207 -0.38 18.20 -4.89
C ASP A 207 0.78 18.44 -3.91
N SER A 208 0.78 17.74 -2.79
CA SER A 208 1.64 18.10 -1.65
C SER A 208 3.12 17.79 -1.87
N GLY A 209 3.47 16.89 -2.79
CA GLY A 209 4.84 16.41 -2.97
C GLY A 209 5.32 15.54 -1.79
N LEU A 210 4.41 14.96 -1.01
CA LEU A 210 4.75 14.11 0.13
C LEU A 210 5.39 12.81 -0.35
N THR A 211 6.56 12.48 0.19
CA THR A 211 7.23 11.21 -0.06
C THR A 211 6.64 10.14 0.85
N ILE A 212 6.04 9.12 0.25
CA ILE A 212 5.39 8.00 0.94
C ILE A 212 5.91 6.69 0.35
N SER A 213 6.32 5.75 1.20
CA SER A 213 6.60 4.39 0.75
C SER A 213 5.28 3.74 0.30
N SER A 214 5.21 3.43 -0.99
CA SER A 214 4.02 2.96 -1.70
C SER A 214 4.38 1.83 -2.65
N ILE A 215 3.45 0.93 -2.95
CA ILE A 215 3.65 -0.07 -4.00
C ILE A 215 3.61 0.62 -5.36
N CYS A 216 4.76 0.61 -6.03
CA CYS A 216 4.96 1.19 -7.34
C CYS A 216 5.38 0.12 -8.36
N TYR A 217 4.98 0.27 -9.60
CA TYR A 217 5.52 -0.53 -10.69
C TYR A 217 6.94 -0.07 -11.01
N LEU A 218 7.88 -0.99 -10.90
CA LEU A 218 9.30 -0.76 -11.14
C LEU A 218 9.69 -1.15 -12.57
N ASP A 219 10.47 -0.28 -13.20
CA ASP A 219 11.00 -0.47 -14.55
C ASP A 219 12.41 0.12 -14.68
N GLY A 220 13.31 -0.36 -13.86
CA GLY A 220 14.72 0.02 -13.76
C GLY A 220 15.13 0.49 -12.37
N GLU A 221 14.20 0.98 -11.57
CA GLU A 221 14.48 1.38 -10.19
C GLU A 221 14.91 0.17 -9.37
N TYR A 222 15.95 0.33 -8.54
CA TYR A 222 16.58 -0.75 -7.74
C TYR A 222 17.09 -1.94 -8.57
N GLY A 223 17.28 -1.78 -9.90
CA GLY A 223 17.63 -2.87 -10.83
C GLY A 223 16.46 -3.80 -11.15
N GLU A 224 15.25 -3.46 -10.71
CA GLU A 224 14.06 -4.29 -10.87
C GLU A 224 13.20 -3.87 -12.06
N HIS A 225 12.59 -4.84 -12.72
CA HIS A 225 11.71 -4.62 -13.87
C HIS A 225 10.46 -5.48 -13.78
N ASP A 226 9.37 -4.99 -14.35
CA ASP A 226 8.10 -5.71 -14.51
C ASP A 226 7.55 -6.31 -13.21
N VAL A 227 7.57 -5.53 -12.14
CA VAL A 227 7.08 -5.94 -10.81
C VAL A 227 6.56 -4.72 -10.04
N CYS A 228 5.63 -4.95 -9.13
CA CYS A 228 5.21 -3.95 -8.16
C CYS A 228 5.82 -4.26 -6.80
N ALA A 229 6.41 -3.26 -6.16
CA ALA A 229 6.97 -3.35 -4.81
C ALA A 229 6.91 -1.99 -4.10
N GLY A 230 6.95 -2.01 -2.78
CA GLY A 230 6.99 -0.83 -1.94
C GLY A 230 8.31 -0.10 -2.04
N VAL A 231 8.27 1.15 -2.46
CA VAL A 231 9.44 2.04 -2.56
C VAL A 231 9.02 3.47 -2.21
N PRO A 232 9.96 4.34 -1.79
CA PRO A 232 9.64 5.74 -1.57
C PRO A 232 9.20 6.40 -2.87
N ALA A 233 8.00 6.96 -2.86
CA ALA A 233 7.42 7.66 -4.00
C ALA A 233 6.93 9.05 -3.60
N VAL A 234 7.23 10.05 -4.39
CA VAL A 234 6.71 11.41 -4.23
C VAL A 234 5.33 11.45 -4.85
N LEU A 235 4.31 11.69 -4.02
CA LEU A 235 2.92 11.75 -4.46
C LEU A 235 2.47 13.19 -4.69
N GLY A 236 1.72 13.40 -5.75
CA GLY A 236 1.11 14.68 -6.08
C GLY A 236 0.07 14.56 -7.16
N LYS A 237 -0.36 15.68 -7.72
CA LYS A 237 -1.39 15.72 -8.77
C LYS A 237 -1.00 14.80 -9.93
N GLY A 238 -1.90 13.90 -10.29
CA GLY A 238 -1.66 12.89 -11.32
C GLY A 238 -0.96 11.62 -10.82
N GLY A 239 -0.73 11.47 -9.50
CA GLY A 239 -0.20 10.26 -8.88
C GLY A 239 1.28 10.35 -8.49
N ILE A 240 2.08 9.36 -8.87
CA ILE A 240 3.53 9.32 -8.58
C ILE A 240 4.24 10.33 -9.48
N LYS A 241 4.94 11.28 -8.88
CA LYS A 241 5.82 12.23 -9.57
C LYS A 241 7.23 11.69 -9.76
N GLU A 242 7.71 10.97 -8.76
CA GLU A 242 9.07 10.44 -8.72
C GLU A 242 9.12 9.21 -7.83
N ILE A 243 9.94 8.23 -8.19
CA ILE A 243 10.35 7.12 -7.33
C ILE A 243 11.77 7.42 -6.86
N THR A 244 11.95 7.57 -5.55
CA THR A 244 13.25 7.84 -4.96
C THR A 244 14.02 6.53 -4.78
N VAL A 245 15.15 6.38 -5.42
CA VAL A 245 16.05 5.23 -5.26
C VAL A 245 16.98 5.50 -4.08
N LEU A 246 16.90 4.67 -3.05
CA LEU A 246 17.77 4.74 -1.87
C LEU A 246 19.09 3.99 -2.14
N ASP A 247 20.16 4.46 -1.55
CA ASP A 247 21.45 3.75 -1.55
C ASP A 247 21.43 2.62 -0.51
N LEU A 248 20.94 1.45 -0.94
CA LEU A 248 20.87 0.26 -0.12
C LEU A 248 22.25 -0.39 0.02
N ASN A 249 22.59 -0.86 1.22
CA ASN A 249 23.77 -1.69 1.40
C ASN A 249 23.50 -3.13 0.91
N GLU A 250 24.55 -3.96 0.83
CA GLU A 250 24.45 -5.33 0.31
C GLU A 250 23.38 -6.17 1.04
N LYS A 251 23.25 -6.04 2.36
CA LYS A 251 22.25 -6.75 3.15
C LYS A 251 20.82 -6.27 2.82
N GLU A 252 20.63 -4.95 2.79
CA GLU A 252 19.34 -4.32 2.47
C GLU A 252 18.90 -4.66 1.03
N GLN A 253 19.83 -4.62 0.08
CA GLN A 253 19.57 -5.00 -1.30
C GLN A 253 19.17 -6.48 -1.40
N ALA A 254 19.91 -7.38 -0.76
CA ALA A 254 19.57 -8.81 -0.76
C ALA A 254 18.18 -9.08 -0.13
N MET A 255 17.82 -8.36 0.93
CA MET A 255 16.47 -8.44 1.52
C MET A 255 15.41 -7.90 0.56
N PHE A 256 15.69 -6.80 -0.13
CA PHE A 256 14.78 -6.23 -1.12
C PHE A 256 14.57 -7.16 -2.30
N ASP A 257 15.65 -7.74 -2.85
CA ASP A 257 15.59 -8.70 -3.97
C ASP A 257 14.77 -9.95 -3.60
N ALA A 258 14.96 -10.48 -2.39
CA ALA A 258 14.16 -11.60 -1.88
C ALA A 258 12.68 -11.24 -1.76
N SER A 259 12.39 -10.03 -1.28
CA SER A 259 11.04 -9.50 -1.13
C SER A 259 10.35 -9.35 -2.49
N VAL A 260 11.02 -8.76 -3.47
CA VAL A 260 10.53 -8.60 -4.85
C VAL A 260 10.38 -9.96 -5.53
N GLY A 261 11.30 -10.90 -5.29
CA GLY A 261 11.22 -12.29 -5.77
C GLY A 261 9.90 -12.95 -5.35
N SER A 262 9.48 -12.78 -4.10
CA SER A 262 8.19 -13.29 -3.59
C SER A 262 6.98 -12.66 -4.29
N ALA A 263 7.05 -11.36 -4.61
CA ALA A 263 6.01 -10.70 -5.40
C ALA A 263 5.90 -11.27 -6.82
N ARG A 264 7.04 -11.53 -7.48
CA ARG A 264 7.08 -12.20 -8.81
C ARG A 264 6.48 -13.60 -8.79
N GLU A 265 6.81 -14.41 -7.77
CA GLU A 265 6.21 -15.74 -7.60
C GLU A 265 4.69 -15.65 -7.45
N THR A 266 4.21 -14.62 -6.75
CA THR A 266 2.77 -14.38 -6.56
C THR A 266 2.12 -13.93 -7.87
N ASN A 267 2.79 -13.09 -8.66
CA ASN A 267 2.32 -12.67 -9.99
C ASN A 267 2.27 -13.84 -10.99
N ALA A 268 3.20 -14.81 -10.91
CA ALA A 268 3.14 -16.02 -11.72
C ALA A 268 1.87 -16.85 -11.43
N LYS A 269 1.48 -16.95 -10.16
CA LYS A 269 0.22 -17.61 -9.74
C LYS A 269 -1.03 -16.86 -10.19
N LEU A 270 -0.97 -15.52 -10.33
CA LEU A 270 -2.05 -14.73 -10.89
C LEU A 270 -2.37 -15.16 -12.33
N ALA A 271 -1.34 -15.32 -13.19
CA ALA A 271 -1.52 -15.74 -14.57
C ALA A 271 -2.17 -17.13 -14.69
N GLU A 272 -1.98 -17.99 -13.69
CA GLU A 272 -2.61 -19.31 -13.58
C GLU A 272 -4.08 -19.20 -13.12
N ALA A 273 -4.35 -18.35 -12.15
CA ALA A 273 -5.68 -18.14 -11.56
C ALA A 273 -6.68 -17.41 -12.48
N LEU A 274 -6.20 -16.73 -13.52
CA LEU A 274 -7.02 -16.02 -14.51
C LEU A 274 -7.35 -16.84 -15.76
N LYS A 275 -6.74 -18.03 -15.93
CA LYS A 275 -7.08 -19.00 -16.98
C LYS A 275 -8.38 -19.74 -16.64
#